data_67d001a34e0718c450f57e06e89e60cb
#
_entry.id   67d001a34e0718c450f57e06e89e60cb
#
_cell.length_a   1.000
_cell.length_b   1.000
_cell.length_c   1.000
_cell.angle_alpha   90.00
_cell.angle_beta   90.00
_cell.angle_gamma   90.00
#
_symmetry.space_group_name_H-M   'P 1'
#
loop_
_entity.id
_entity.type
_entity.pdbx_description
1 polymer ?
#
loop_
_entity_poly.entity_id
_entity_poly.type
_entity_poly.pdbx_seq_one_letter_code
_entity_poly.pdbx_strand_id
1 'polypeptide(L)'
;MKFALKSLFCFVLLVSCSNLFAQNHVLNNVLVARQKGTGAIIKDNTVTGYFAFYELDKKDKKTKNYQLNILDQNLTPLSNKKFSSQENLSAMEASYNGDLIMIKFYDSKEDKYVFKTYDQNAQQIGSKSLDAKKVARSNAMQGNSEEGESSTLTPVEGVGFIHAVVKMRGGALSHSYNEITMIPNSKEAKGWTWTTSEKSEDFEMGDVLGVNSKYLLFLETRRHKLMSRDFEDFILGIDLATGKKVFNNAVEDKKYAVSTLNAIANPGGDFQIFGLFFEKDAKTSKASSLGLFGFSVDTLGKITTRKYQSWAKDVSKFLKVKANGKIEDVGYLYFHKFVKTADNKIFAIGEQFKTNTGASIALSLLTQSTNQNMSIEDMYVFEFDNTFDLKNVSVFDKSRSSLTIPGITGGARTTGLFLYYMGAFDYSFTQLSKDKSKFSIGFVDYDKTKGSKGWYFGSINYADGKFKSDKIKYDTKATSQYVYPGKPGYVMISEYFKKEKKIEFRLEKLNF
;
A
#
# COMPACT_ATOMS: atom_id res chain seq x y z
N MET A 1 19.80 5.52 -58.97
CA MET A 1 20.12 4.89 -57.66
C MET A 1 20.27 5.86 -56.48
N LYS A 2 20.87 7.02 -56.59
CA LYS A 2 21.03 7.99 -55.46
C LYS A 2 19.72 8.62 -54.93
N PHE A 3 18.68 8.72 -55.76
CA PHE A 3 17.36 9.27 -55.33
C PHE A 3 16.53 8.23 -54.54
N ALA A 4 16.56 6.97 -54.89
CA ALA A 4 15.85 5.92 -54.17
C ALA A 4 16.42 5.67 -52.78
N LEU A 5 17.73 5.83 -52.57
CA LEU A 5 18.38 5.66 -51.28
C LEU A 5 18.03 6.77 -50.31
N LYS A 6 17.86 8.02 -50.80
CA LYS A 6 17.44 9.15 -49.97
C LYS A 6 15.98 9.07 -49.52
N SER A 7 15.07 8.57 -50.37
CA SER A 7 13.68 8.31 -50.04
C SER A 7 13.54 7.19 -49.02
N LEU A 8 14.33 6.13 -49.10
CA LEU A 8 14.31 5.04 -48.14
C LEU A 8 14.81 5.46 -46.79
N PHE A 9 15.84 6.33 -46.75
CA PHE A 9 16.39 6.85 -45.48
C PHE A 9 15.41 7.80 -44.77
N CYS A 10 14.68 8.66 -45.55
CA CYS A 10 13.62 9.50 -44.98
C CYS A 10 12.42 8.69 -44.47
N PHE A 11 12.07 7.57 -45.16
CA PHE A 11 10.96 6.72 -44.72
C PHE A 11 11.33 5.92 -43.46
N VAL A 12 12.57 5.45 -43.32
CA VAL A 12 13.07 4.79 -42.11
C VAL A 12 13.15 5.77 -40.94
N LEU A 13 13.53 7.02 -41.16
CA LEU A 13 13.52 8.07 -40.14
C LEU A 13 12.09 8.45 -39.71
N LEU A 14 11.12 8.52 -40.62
CA LEU A 14 9.71 8.77 -40.30
C LEU A 14 9.08 7.61 -39.52
N VAL A 15 9.42 6.36 -39.79
CA VAL A 15 8.94 5.19 -39.05
C VAL A 15 9.60 5.08 -37.68
N SER A 16 10.86 5.51 -37.51
CA SER A 16 11.52 5.54 -36.21
C SER A 16 11.06 6.70 -35.28
N CYS A 17 10.52 7.79 -35.83
CA CYS A 17 9.95 8.89 -35.05
C CYS A 17 8.53 8.59 -34.52
N SER A 18 7.82 7.60 -35.05
CA SER A 18 6.46 7.27 -34.62
C SER A 18 6.37 6.56 -33.26
N ASN A 19 7.50 6.17 -32.66
CA ASN A 19 7.54 5.50 -31.36
C ASN A 19 7.84 6.43 -30.17
N LEU A 20 7.88 7.74 -30.37
CA LEU A 20 8.20 8.74 -29.32
C LEU A 20 6.98 9.44 -28.74
N PHE A 21 5.76 9.11 -29.19
CA PHE A 21 4.57 9.69 -28.56
C PHE A 21 4.30 8.98 -27.23
N ALA A 22 4.29 9.74 -26.15
CA ALA A 22 3.75 9.30 -24.87
C ALA A 22 2.35 8.73 -25.12
N GLN A 23 2.13 7.47 -24.70
CA GLN A 23 0.82 6.83 -24.89
C GLN A 23 -0.12 7.46 -23.86
N ASN A 24 -1.11 8.20 -24.34
CA ASN A 24 -2.07 8.93 -23.54
C ASN A 24 -3.48 8.39 -23.75
N HIS A 25 -4.28 8.39 -22.71
CA HIS A 25 -5.71 8.12 -22.78
C HIS A 25 -6.47 9.10 -21.89
N VAL A 26 -7.57 9.64 -22.41
CA VAL A 26 -8.38 10.65 -21.71
C VAL A 26 -9.78 10.12 -21.47
N LEU A 27 -10.22 10.17 -20.21
CA LEU A 27 -11.59 9.88 -19.80
C LEU A 27 -12.31 11.19 -19.48
N ASN A 28 -13.45 11.43 -20.11
CA ASN A 28 -14.22 12.66 -19.96
C ASN A 28 -15.50 12.45 -19.13
N ASN A 29 -16.12 13.56 -18.70
CA ASN A 29 -17.34 13.59 -17.88
C ASN A 29 -17.14 12.94 -16.48
N VAL A 30 -15.95 13.01 -15.96
CA VAL A 30 -15.59 12.46 -14.65
C VAL A 30 -15.98 13.45 -13.55
N LEU A 31 -16.97 13.12 -12.75
CA LEU A 31 -17.40 13.95 -11.62
C LEU A 31 -16.50 13.72 -10.40
N VAL A 32 -16.24 12.44 -10.07
CA VAL A 32 -15.38 12.03 -8.95
C VAL A 32 -14.46 10.92 -9.40
N ALA A 33 -13.16 11.14 -9.24
CA ALA A 33 -12.12 10.14 -9.37
C ALA A 33 -11.47 9.90 -7.99
N ARG A 34 -11.30 8.62 -7.64
CA ARG A 34 -10.64 8.21 -6.39
C ARG A 34 -9.38 7.44 -6.71
N GLN A 35 -8.33 7.62 -5.91
CA GLN A 35 -7.09 6.87 -6.06
C GLN A 35 -7.35 5.35 -6.13
N LYS A 36 -8.13 4.84 -5.21
CA LYS A 36 -8.49 3.41 -5.13
C LYS A 36 -9.53 2.97 -6.19
N GLY A 37 -10.00 3.85 -7.04
CA GLY A 37 -10.83 3.53 -8.20
C GLY A 37 -10.03 3.18 -9.45
N THR A 38 -8.72 3.41 -9.45
CA THR A 38 -7.82 3.11 -10.57
C THR A 38 -6.72 2.14 -10.12
N GLY A 39 -6.28 1.26 -10.99
CA GLY A 39 -5.21 0.32 -10.66
C GLY A 39 -4.64 -0.38 -11.89
N ALA A 40 -3.44 -0.95 -11.70
CA ALA A 40 -2.84 -1.83 -12.69
C ALA A 40 -3.48 -3.23 -12.64
N ILE A 41 -3.71 -3.81 -13.80
CA ILE A 41 -4.07 -5.22 -13.99
C ILE A 41 -2.76 -5.99 -14.06
N ILE A 42 -2.41 -6.67 -12.98
CA ILE A 42 -1.14 -7.38 -12.84
C ILE A 42 -1.40 -8.89 -12.90
N LYS A 43 -0.74 -9.57 -13.83
CA LYS A 43 -0.76 -11.01 -13.96
C LYS A 43 0.67 -11.54 -13.97
N ASP A 44 0.97 -12.55 -13.16
CA ASP A 44 2.34 -13.09 -13.01
C ASP A 44 3.40 -11.98 -12.77
N ASN A 45 3.13 -11.05 -11.85
CA ASN A 45 3.94 -9.87 -11.59
C ASN A 45 4.15 -8.91 -12.79
N THR A 46 3.45 -9.09 -13.90
CA THR A 46 3.57 -8.23 -15.08
C THR A 46 2.29 -7.41 -15.27
N VAL A 47 2.44 -6.11 -15.51
CA VAL A 47 1.30 -5.24 -15.85
C VAL A 47 0.83 -5.58 -17.26
N THR A 48 -0.39 -6.07 -17.38
CA THR A 48 -1.05 -6.43 -18.66
C THR A 48 -2.11 -5.42 -19.08
N GLY A 49 -2.48 -4.49 -18.19
CA GLY A 49 -3.47 -3.46 -18.46
C GLY A 49 -3.77 -2.62 -17.24
N TYR A 50 -4.84 -1.84 -17.34
CA TYR A 50 -5.31 -0.96 -16.28
C TYR A 50 -6.83 -0.98 -16.21
N PHE A 51 -7.37 -0.74 -15.03
CA PHE A 51 -8.78 -0.43 -14.85
C PHE A 51 -8.93 0.97 -14.27
N ALA A 52 -10.00 1.67 -14.65
CA ALA A 52 -10.41 2.95 -14.07
C ALA A 52 -11.90 2.94 -13.81
N PHE A 53 -12.26 3.10 -12.54
CA PHE A 53 -13.63 3.19 -12.07
C PHE A 53 -13.89 4.56 -11.46
N TYR A 54 -14.91 5.26 -11.95
CA TYR A 54 -15.22 6.62 -11.54
C TYR A 54 -16.69 6.96 -11.64
N GLU A 55 -17.10 8.02 -10.92
CA GLU A 55 -18.44 8.58 -10.96
C GLU A 55 -18.55 9.60 -12.09
N LEU A 56 -19.59 9.45 -12.90
CA LEU A 56 -19.98 10.39 -13.96
C LEU A 56 -20.91 11.47 -13.40
N ASP A 57 -21.19 12.50 -14.20
CA ASP A 57 -22.22 13.47 -13.90
C ASP A 57 -23.56 12.80 -13.56
N LYS A 58 -24.24 13.34 -12.56
CA LYS A 58 -25.55 12.84 -12.11
C LYS A 58 -26.58 13.03 -13.22
N LYS A 59 -27.38 12.02 -13.44
CA LYS A 59 -28.56 12.09 -14.33
C LYS A 59 -29.68 12.84 -13.64
N ASP A 60 -29.87 12.61 -12.34
CA ASP A 60 -30.89 13.21 -11.49
C ASP A 60 -30.41 13.22 -10.02
N LYS A 61 -31.26 13.74 -9.10
CA LYS A 61 -30.93 13.84 -7.67
C LYS A 61 -30.88 12.48 -6.95
N LYS A 62 -31.40 11.41 -7.54
CA LYS A 62 -31.53 10.09 -6.91
C LYS A 62 -30.62 9.02 -7.51
N THR A 63 -29.95 9.34 -8.62
CA THR A 63 -29.17 8.36 -9.38
C THR A 63 -27.74 8.81 -9.57
N LYS A 64 -26.79 8.00 -9.17
CA LYS A 64 -25.38 8.12 -9.50
C LYS A 64 -25.06 7.28 -10.72
N ASN A 65 -24.28 7.83 -11.63
CA ASN A 65 -23.78 7.12 -12.79
C ASN A 65 -22.30 6.83 -12.60
N TYR A 66 -21.90 5.61 -12.92
CA TYR A 66 -20.53 5.15 -12.85
C TYR A 66 -20.06 4.63 -14.20
N GLN A 67 -18.77 4.65 -14.41
CA GLN A 67 -18.15 3.99 -15.55
C GLN A 67 -16.93 3.20 -15.09
N LEU A 68 -16.81 1.97 -15.57
CA LEU A 68 -15.62 1.13 -15.52
C LEU A 68 -15.01 1.11 -16.91
N ASN A 69 -13.75 1.50 -17.03
CA ASN A 69 -12.95 1.33 -18.23
C ASN A 69 -11.84 0.32 -17.97
N ILE A 70 -11.56 -0.49 -18.98
CA ILE A 70 -10.43 -1.42 -19.00
C ILE A 70 -9.57 -1.07 -20.18
N LEU A 71 -8.29 -0.89 -19.94
CA LEU A 71 -7.28 -0.51 -20.92
C LEU A 71 -6.22 -1.60 -20.98
N ASP A 72 -5.62 -1.79 -22.14
CA ASP A 72 -4.43 -2.64 -22.27
C ASP A 72 -3.19 -1.99 -21.64
N GLN A 73 -2.06 -2.68 -21.66
CA GLN A 73 -0.78 -2.18 -21.15
C GLN A 73 -0.26 -0.93 -21.87
N ASN A 74 -0.83 -0.56 -23.03
CA ASN A 74 -0.49 0.60 -23.83
C ASN A 74 -1.54 1.72 -23.72
N LEU A 75 -2.45 1.64 -22.73
CA LEU A 75 -3.59 2.55 -22.53
C LEU A 75 -4.62 2.54 -23.67
N THR A 76 -4.62 1.50 -24.52
CA THR A 76 -5.66 1.32 -25.54
C THR A 76 -6.94 0.81 -24.88
N PRO A 77 -8.11 1.41 -25.11
CA PRO A 77 -9.37 0.92 -24.57
C PRO A 77 -9.69 -0.50 -25.04
N LEU A 78 -9.88 -1.43 -24.09
CA LEU A 78 -10.36 -2.79 -24.35
C LEU A 78 -11.85 -2.89 -24.15
N SER A 79 -12.36 -2.37 -23.05
CA SER A 79 -13.78 -2.36 -22.76
C SER A 79 -14.18 -1.18 -21.88
N ASN A 80 -15.46 -0.83 -21.93
CA ASN A 80 -16.05 0.10 -20.99
C ASN A 80 -17.51 -0.29 -20.67
N LYS A 81 -17.92 0.02 -19.44
CA LYS A 81 -19.30 -0.22 -18.99
C LYS A 81 -19.79 0.94 -18.17
N LYS A 82 -20.90 1.54 -18.61
CA LYS A 82 -21.65 2.51 -17.82
C LYS A 82 -22.77 1.79 -17.08
N PHE A 83 -23.01 2.17 -15.84
CA PHE A 83 -24.14 1.68 -15.07
C PHE A 83 -24.61 2.74 -14.08
N SER A 84 -25.90 2.65 -13.74
CA SER A 84 -26.52 3.54 -12.78
C SER A 84 -26.74 2.83 -11.46
N SER A 85 -26.68 3.56 -10.38
CA SER A 85 -26.93 3.08 -9.03
C SER A 85 -27.74 4.10 -8.26
N GLN A 86 -28.38 3.69 -7.17
CA GLN A 86 -29.10 4.60 -6.28
C GLN A 86 -28.09 5.56 -5.61
N GLU A 87 -28.56 6.76 -5.27
CA GLU A 87 -27.71 7.82 -4.70
C GLU A 87 -27.02 7.41 -3.39
N ASN A 88 -27.66 6.56 -2.59
CA ASN A 88 -27.14 6.04 -1.33
C ASN A 88 -25.96 5.07 -1.49
N LEU A 89 -25.70 4.58 -2.70
CA LEU A 89 -24.57 3.67 -2.97
C LEU A 89 -23.35 4.47 -3.43
N SER A 90 -22.34 4.53 -2.58
CA SER A 90 -21.08 5.25 -2.84
C SER A 90 -19.94 4.28 -3.05
N ALA A 91 -19.17 4.45 -4.13
CA ALA A 91 -17.97 3.65 -4.38
C ALA A 91 -16.88 3.99 -3.36
N MET A 92 -16.17 2.99 -2.88
CA MET A 92 -15.08 3.15 -1.91
C MET A 92 -13.73 2.74 -2.48
N GLU A 93 -13.59 1.50 -2.95
CA GLU A 93 -12.33 1.00 -3.49
C GLU A 93 -12.58 -0.06 -4.57
N ALA A 94 -11.57 -0.27 -5.42
CA ALA A 94 -11.54 -1.35 -6.40
C ALA A 94 -10.22 -2.11 -6.30
N SER A 95 -10.25 -3.41 -6.57
CA SER A 95 -9.09 -4.29 -6.53
C SER A 95 -9.17 -5.35 -7.63
N TYR A 96 -8.02 -5.83 -8.10
CA TYR A 96 -7.90 -6.88 -9.12
C TYR A 96 -7.13 -8.07 -8.55
N ASN A 97 -7.61 -9.29 -8.81
CA ASN A 97 -7.04 -10.51 -8.22
C ASN A 97 -6.45 -11.50 -9.25
N GLY A 98 -6.04 -11.02 -10.41
CA GLY A 98 -5.52 -11.86 -11.49
C GLY A 98 -6.59 -12.25 -12.53
N ASP A 99 -7.87 -12.32 -12.13
CA ASP A 99 -8.99 -12.72 -12.99
C ASP A 99 -10.10 -11.67 -13.05
N LEU A 100 -10.54 -11.18 -11.89
CA LEU A 100 -11.69 -10.30 -11.75
C LEU A 100 -11.32 -8.98 -11.07
N ILE A 101 -12.09 -7.95 -11.39
CA ILE A 101 -12.09 -6.66 -10.69
C ILE A 101 -13.25 -6.65 -9.71
N MET A 102 -12.98 -6.40 -8.44
CA MET A 102 -14.00 -6.18 -7.42
C MET A 102 -14.10 -4.70 -7.09
N ILE A 103 -15.32 -4.16 -7.06
CA ILE A 103 -15.60 -2.81 -6.61
C ILE A 103 -16.44 -2.90 -5.34
N LYS A 104 -15.94 -2.29 -4.26
CA LYS A 104 -16.62 -2.16 -2.99
C LYS A 104 -17.40 -0.85 -2.94
N PHE A 105 -18.67 -0.93 -2.60
CA PHE A 105 -19.54 0.20 -2.35
C PHE A 105 -19.99 0.22 -0.89
N TYR A 106 -20.35 1.40 -0.41
CA TYR A 106 -21.08 1.56 0.83
C TYR A 106 -22.49 2.05 0.53
N ASP A 107 -23.49 1.31 1.02
CA ASP A 107 -24.90 1.66 1.00
C ASP A 107 -25.26 2.37 2.30
N SER A 108 -25.43 3.69 2.24
CA SER A 108 -25.71 4.51 3.42
C SER A 108 -27.13 4.37 3.96
N LYS A 109 -28.06 3.84 3.16
CA LYS A 109 -29.45 3.59 3.57
C LYS A 109 -29.60 2.29 4.34
N GLU A 110 -28.96 1.24 3.84
CA GLU A 110 -29.06 -0.10 4.41
C GLU A 110 -27.93 -0.40 5.41
N ASP A 111 -26.95 0.51 5.53
CA ASP A 111 -25.70 0.35 6.30
C ASP A 111 -24.98 -0.96 5.96
N LYS A 112 -24.71 -1.16 4.66
CA LYS A 112 -24.10 -2.36 4.10
C LYS A 112 -22.93 -2.02 3.19
N TYR A 113 -21.94 -2.90 3.14
CA TYR A 113 -20.99 -2.95 2.03
C TYR A 113 -21.58 -3.82 0.91
N VAL A 114 -21.52 -3.31 -0.32
CA VAL A 114 -21.94 -4.03 -1.52
C VAL A 114 -20.74 -4.23 -2.41
N PHE A 115 -20.41 -5.48 -2.67
CA PHE A 115 -19.30 -5.88 -3.53
C PHE A 115 -19.85 -6.31 -4.88
N LYS A 116 -19.31 -5.77 -5.95
CA LYS A 116 -19.64 -6.16 -7.32
C LYS A 116 -18.37 -6.58 -8.03
N THR A 117 -18.39 -7.75 -8.65
CA THR A 117 -17.27 -8.29 -9.41
C THR A 117 -17.51 -8.18 -10.91
N TYR A 118 -16.47 -7.86 -11.64
CA TYR A 118 -16.47 -7.65 -13.08
C TYR A 118 -15.31 -8.41 -13.71
N ASP A 119 -15.55 -8.96 -14.92
CA ASP A 119 -14.50 -9.55 -15.76
C ASP A 119 -13.72 -8.47 -16.54
N GLN A 120 -12.76 -8.91 -17.35
CA GLN A 120 -11.95 -8.03 -18.21
C GLN A 120 -12.75 -7.40 -19.37
N ASN A 121 -13.98 -7.85 -19.62
CA ASN A 121 -14.92 -7.23 -20.57
C ASN A 121 -15.87 -6.25 -19.87
N ALA A 122 -15.59 -5.91 -18.61
CA ALA A 122 -16.44 -5.08 -17.75
C ALA A 122 -17.86 -5.66 -17.56
N GLN A 123 -18.06 -6.97 -17.71
CA GLN A 123 -19.32 -7.63 -17.44
C GLN A 123 -19.43 -7.96 -15.96
N GLN A 124 -20.56 -7.63 -15.32
CA GLN A 124 -20.78 -7.97 -13.91
C GLN A 124 -20.99 -9.48 -13.75
N ILE A 125 -20.10 -10.13 -13.04
CA ILE A 125 -20.12 -11.58 -12.77
C ILE A 125 -20.86 -11.89 -11.48
N GLY A 126 -20.71 -11.07 -10.44
CA GLY A 126 -21.28 -11.33 -9.14
C GLY A 126 -21.62 -10.08 -8.33
N SER A 127 -22.38 -10.28 -7.25
CA SER A 127 -22.61 -9.27 -6.23
C SER A 127 -22.80 -9.96 -4.89
N LYS A 128 -22.23 -9.37 -3.82
CA LYS A 128 -22.40 -9.82 -2.44
C LYS A 128 -22.59 -8.60 -1.54
N SER A 129 -23.42 -8.72 -0.51
CA SER A 129 -23.60 -7.68 0.50
C SER A 129 -23.16 -8.20 1.87
N LEU A 130 -22.49 -7.35 2.64
CA LEU A 130 -22.10 -7.61 4.02
C LEU A 130 -22.61 -6.47 4.90
N ASP A 131 -22.96 -6.80 6.14
CA ASP A 131 -23.40 -5.82 7.15
C ASP A 131 -22.21 -4.89 7.51
N ALA A 132 -22.41 -3.58 7.35
CA ALA A 132 -21.44 -2.56 7.72
C ALA A 132 -21.70 -1.96 9.11
N LYS A 133 -22.75 -2.41 9.80
CA LYS A 133 -23.05 -1.98 11.17
C LYS A 133 -21.89 -2.34 12.09
N LYS A 134 -21.61 -1.44 13.03
CA LYS A 134 -20.54 -1.62 14.02
C LYS A 134 -19.11 -1.69 13.45
N VAL A 135 -18.90 -1.56 12.13
CA VAL A 135 -17.54 -1.43 11.61
C VAL A 135 -16.92 -0.18 12.22
N ALA A 136 -15.74 -0.36 12.81
CA ALA A 136 -14.97 0.73 13.38
C ALA A 136 -14.61 1.71 12.26
N ARG A 137 -15.37 2.79 12.16
CA ARG A 137 -15.03 3.92 11.30
C ARG A 137 -14.10 4.78 12.11
N SER A 138 -12.83 4.78 11.80
CA SER A 138 -11.86 5.59 12.52
C SER A 138 -11.99 7.07 12.14
N ASN A 139 -13.09 7.71 12.55
CA ASN A 139 -13.23 9.16 12.44
C ASN A 139 -12.13 9.92 13.20
N ALA A 140 -11.41 9.26 14.10
CA ALA A 140 -10.30 9.86 14.86
C ALA A 140 -8.93 9.67 14.17
N MET A 141 -8.81 8.74 13.21
CA MET A 141 -7.59 8.54 12.42
C MET A 141 -7.78 8.94 10.94
N GLN A 142 -9.01 9.10 10.51
CA GLN A 142 -9.35 9.67 9.21
C GLN A 142 -9.30 11.18 9.35
N GLY A 143 -8.15 11.79 9.10
CA GLY A 143 -8.17 13.14 8.57
C GLY A 143 -9.15 13.14 7.40
N ASN A 144 -9.85 14.24 7.16
CA ASN A 144 -10.83 14.42 6.07
C ASN A 144 -10.26 14.19 4.64
N SER A 145 -9.16 13.46 4.48
CA SER A 145 -8.58 13.06 3.21
C SER A 145 -9.17 11.71 2.81
N GLU A 146 -9.93 11.69 1.74
CA GLU A 146 -10.37 10.47 1.05
C GLU A 146 -9.19 9.56 0.63
N GLU A 147 -7.97 9.99 0.87
CA GLU A 147 -6.70 9.40 0.46
C GLU A 147 -6.05 8.48 1.53
N GLY A 148 -6.44 8.57 2.80
CA GLY A 148 -5.79 7.90 3.94
C GLY A 148 -6.39 6.58 4.42
N GLU A 149 -7.43 6.03 3.77
CA GLU A 149 -8.00 4.75 4.18
C GLU A 149 -7.10 3.58 3.73
N SER A 150 -6.65 2.74 4.68
CA SER A 150 -6.04 1.45 4.34
C SER A 150 -7.02 0.61 3.50
N SER A 151 -6.50 -0.13 2.51
CA SER A 151 -7.33 -1.07 1.75
C SER A 151 -7.91 -2.12 2.68
N THR A 152 -9.22 -2.36 2.59
CA THR A 152 -9.89 -3.43 3.31
C THR A 152 -10.08 -4.66 2.43
N LEU A 153 -9.71 -4.59 1.14
CA LEU A 153 -9.76 -5.68 0.18
C LEU A 153 -8.36 -6.19 -0.13
N THR A 154 -8.10 -7.44 0.20
CA THR A 154 -6.88 -8.14 -0.21
C THR A 154 -7.22 -9.09 -1.36
N PRO A 155 -6.66 -8.91 -2.55
CA PRO A 155 -6.87 -9.82 -3.66
C PRO A 155 -6.15 -11.16 -3.39
N VAL A 156 -6.83 -12.26 -3.72
CA VAL A 156 -6.30 -13.62 -3.70
C VAL A 156 -6.32 -14.15 -5.12
N GLU A 157 -5.15 -14.27 -5.73
CA GLU A 157 -5.00 -14.60 -7.14
C GLU A 157 -5.76 -15.87 -7.52
N GLY A 158 -6.62 -15.79 -8.55
CA GLY A 158 -7.44 -16.89 -9.06
C GLY A 158 -8.54 -17.41 -8.15
N VAL A 159 -8.64 -16.92 -6.90
CA VAL A 159 -9.54 -17.47 -5.88
C VAL A 159 -10.68 -16.50 -5.54
N GLY A 160 -10.36 -15.27 -5.19
CA GLY A 160 -11.35 -14.30 -4.74
C GLY A 160 -10.74 -13.07 -4.06
N PHE A 161 -11.45 -12.54 -3.08
CA PHE A 161 -11.03 -11.36 -2.32
C PHE A 161 -11.30 -11.58 -0.83
N ILE A 162 -10.34 -11.19 -0.01
CA ILE A 162 -10.52 -11.12 1.44
C ILE A 162 -10.96 -9.70 1.79
N HIS A 163 -12.05 -9.59 2.53
CA HIS A 163 -12.49 -8.36 3.17
C HIS A 163 -12.28 -8.48 4.68
N ALA A 164 -11.37 -7.67 5.24
CA ALA A 164 -11.06 -7.67 6.65
C ALA A 164 -11.45 -6.33 7.28
N VAL A 165 -12.17 -6.38 8.38
CA VAL A 165 -12.64 -5.18 9.11
C VAL A 165 -12.62 -5.42 10.62
N VAL A 166 -12.47 -4.34 11.37
CA VAL A 166 -12.66 -4.31 12.82
C VAL A 166 -14.08 -3.90 13.13
N LYS A 167 -14.80 -4.68 13.95
CA LYS A 167 -16.15 -4.36 14.41
C LYS A 167 -16.17 -4.03 15.89
N MET A 168 -16.96 -3.02 16.25
CA MET A 168 -17.11 -2.57 17.64
C MET A 168 -18.23 -3.34 18.34
N ARG A 169 -18.03 -3.63 19.63
CA ARG A 169 -19.05 -4.17 20.50
C ARG A 169 -19.54 -3.09 21.47
N GLY A 170 -20.85 -3.02 21.67
CA GLY A 170 -21.44 -2.07 22.61
C GLY A 170 -21.33 -0.61 22.18
N GLY A 171 -21.60 0.31 23.09
CA GLY A 171 -21.41 1.74 22.88
C GLY A 171 -19.92 2.08 22.67
N ALA A 172 -19.69 3.24 22.06
CA ALA A 172 -18.39 3.68 21.56
C ALA A 172 -17.18 3.24 22.41
N LEU A 173 -16.23 2.55 21.77
CA LEU A 173 -14.83 2.40 22.18
C LEU A 173 -14.48 1.39 23.27
N SER A 174 -15.37 0.50 23.73
CA SER A 174 -15.00 -0.42 24.81
C SER A 174 -14.36 -1.72 24.36
N HIS A 175 -14.90 -2.35 23.32
CA HIS A 175 -14.43 -3.66 22.85
C HIS A 175 -14.55 -3.76 21.33
N SER A 176 -13.66 -4.50 20.70
CA SER A 176 -13.70 -4.73 19.25
C SER A 176 -13.32 -6.16 18.93
N TYR A 177 -13.66 -6.60 17.72
CA TYR A 177 -13.26 -7.88 17.18
C TYR A 177 -13.00 -7.77 15.68
N ASN A 178 -12.20 -8.66 15.14
CA ASN A 178 -11.92 -8.72 13.71
C ASN A 178 -12.93 -9.61 13.01
N GLU A 179 -13.41 -9.18 11.84
CA GLU A 179 -14.21 -9.98 10.93
C GLU A 179 -13.51 -10.06 9.58
N ILE A 180 -13.27 -11.28 9.12
CA ILE A 180 -12.58 -11.60 7.87
C ILE A 180 -13.52 -12.41 7.00
N THR A 181 -13.82 -11.93 5.80
CA THR A 181 -14.73 -12.60 4.87
C THR A 181 -14.03 -12.90 3.55
N MET A 182 -14.06 -14.14 3.10
CA MET A 182 -13.69 -14.55 1.75
C MET A 182 -14.87 -14.37 0.81
N ILE A 183 -14.67 -13.64 -0.26
CA ILE A 183 -15.61 -13.44 -1.36
C ILE A 183 -15.02 -14.12 -2.59
N PRO A 184 -15.50 -15.32 -2.98
CA PRO A 184 -14.90 -16.08 -4.07
C PRO A 184 -15.22 -15.49 -5.44
N ASN A 185 -14.42 -15.84 -6.45
CA ASN A 185 -14.62 -15.46 -7.85
C ASN A 185 -15.89 -16.10 -8.44
N SER A 186 -16.14 -17.38 -8.13
CA SER A 186 -17.27 -18.13 -8.63
C SER A 186 -18.49 -17.97 -7.72
N LYS A 187 -19.69 -17.87 -8.31
CA LYS A 187 -20.96 -17.88 -7.58
C LYS A 187 -21.25 -19.23 -6.92
N GLU A 188 -20.73 -20.31 -7.51
CA GLU A 188 -20.90 -21.66 -7.00
C GLU A 188 -19.97 -21.94 -5.80
N ALA A 189 -18.83 -21.23 -5.72
CA ALA A 189 -17.92 -21.40 -4.62
C ALA A 189 -18.47 -20.79 -3.33
N LYS A 190 -18.44 -21.58 -2.27
CA LYS A 190 -18.90 -21.14 -0.95
C LYS A 190 -17.82 -20.26 -0.31
N GLY A 191 -18.12 -18.98 -0.14
CA GLY A 191 -17.31 -18.09 0.69
C GLY A 191 -17.49 -18.43 2.18
N TRP A 192 -16.62 -17.87 3.01
CA TRP A 192 -16.66 -18.04 4.46
C TRP A 192 -16.47 -16.69 5.16
N THR A 193 -16.88 -16.64 6.43
CA THR A 193 -16.59 -15.54 7.35
C THR A 193 -16.01 -16.13 8.61
N TRP A 194 -14.92 -15.54 9.06
CA TRP A 194 -14.24 -15.87 10.30
C TRP A 194 -14.22 -14.63 11.20
N THR A 195 -14.38 -14.83 12.50
CA THR A 195 -14.30 -13.74 13.48
C THR A 195 -13.39 -14.15 14.62
N THR A 196 -12.68 -13.17 15.18
CA THR A 196 -12.09 -13.33 16.51
C THR A 196 -13.18 -13.50 17.55
N SER A 197 -12.84 -13.90 18.77
CA SER A 197 -13.87 -14.22 19.78
C SER A 197 -14.80 -13.03 20.05
N GLU A 198 -16.08 -13.19 19.72
CA GLU A 198 -17.12 -12.19 20.04
C GLU A 198 -17.35 -12.03 21.55
N LYS A 199 -16.82 -12.93 22.37
CA LYS A 199 -16.96 -12.92 23.84
C LYS A 199 -15.75 -12.32 24.55
N SER A 200 -14.65 -12.02 23.84
CA SER A 200 -13.49 -11.40 24.44
C SER A 200 -13.83 -10.00 24.94
N GLU A 201 -13.35 -9.64 26.11
CA GLU A 201 -13.44 -8.28 26.66
C GLU A 201 -12.30 -7.37 26.15
N ASP A 202 -11.44 -7.91 25.29
CA ASP A 202 -10.31 -7.19 24.74
C ASP A 202 -10.71 -6.23 23.61
N PHE A 203 -9.88 -5.24 23.40
CA PHE A 203 -9.88 -4.42 22.21
C PHE A 203 -8.95 -5.08 21.18
N GLU A 204 -9.53 -5.68 20.15
CA GLU A 204 -8.82 -6.40 19.11
C GLU A 204 -8.80 -5.59 17.82
N MET A 205 -7.62 -5.47 17.24
CA MET A 205 -7.40 -4.89 15.91
C MET A 205 -6.59 -5.89 15.09
N GLY A 206 -6.69 -5.83 13.79
CA GLY A 206 -5.84 -6.68 12.98
C GLY A 206 -5.76 -6.25 11.53
N ASP A 207 -4.78 -6.85 10.84
CA ASP A 207 -4.51 -6.56 9.44
C ASP A 207 -4.02 -7.82 8.72
N VAL A 208 -4.27 -7.88 7.41
CA VAL A 208 -3.77 -8.97 6.56
C VAL A 208 -2.29 -8.73 6.28
N LEU A 209 -1.43 -9.61 6.79
CA LEU A 209 0.01 -9.54 6.55
C LEU A 209 0.40 -10.12 5.18
N GLY A 210 -0.30 -11.15 4.73
CA GLY A 210 0.01 -11.79 3.47
C GLY A 210 -0.92 -12.94 3.15
N VAL A 211 -0.92 -13.33 1.88
CA VAL A 211 -1.71 -14.45 1.35
C VAL A 211 -0.82 -15.25 0.41
N ASN A 212 -0.88 -16.56 0.51
CA ASN A 212 -0.33 -17.49 -0.48
C ASN A 212 -1.45 -18.35 -1.08
N SER A 213 -1.13 -19.37 -1.85
CA SER A 213 -2.12 -20.24 -2.49
C SER A 213 -2.99 -21.05 -1.51
N LYS A 214 -2.61 -21.13 -0.24
CA LYS A 214 -3.23 -22.03 0.74
C LYS A 214 -3.74 -21.31 1.99
N TYR A 215 -3.01 -20.31 2.45
CA TYR A 215 -3.26 -19.66 3.73
C TYR A 215 -3.33 -18.13 3.62
N LEU A 216 -4.16 -17.55 4.45
CA LEU A 216 -4.14 -16.15 4.86
C LEU A 216 -3.35 -16.06 6.16
N LEU A 217 -2.36 -15.16 6.21
CA LEU A 217 -1.69 -14.76 7.43
C LEU A 217 -2.28 -13.43 7.90
N PHE A 218 -2.79 -13.41 9.13
CA PHE A 218 -3.41 -12.25 9.75
C PHE A 218 -2.65 -11.88 11.03
N LEU A 219 -2.33 -10.61 11.18
CA LEU A 219 -1.82 -10.04 12.43
C LEU A 219 -3.00 -9.57 13.27
N GLU A 220 -3.13 -10.10 14.45
CA GLU A 220 -4.08 -9.64 15.46
C GLU A 220 -3.32 -8.98 16.61
N THR A 221 -3.69 -7.74 16.92
CA THR A 221 -3.15 -7.01 18.06
C THR A 221 -4.25 -6.88 19.11
N ARG A 222 -4.01 -7.37 20.32
CA ARG A 222 -4.94 -7.33 21.46
C ARG A 222 -4.52 -6.34 22.50
N ARG A 223 -5.51 -5.72 23.15
CA ARG A 223 -5.36 -4.86 24.34
C ARG A 223 -6.49 -5.17 25.30
N HIS A 224 -6.17 -5.37 26.58
CA HIS A 224 -7.18 -5.57 27.62
C HIS A 224 -8.04 -4.33 27.89
N LYS A 225 -7.56 -3.13 27.54
CA LYS A 225 -8.30 -1.86 27.63
C LYS A 225 -7.92 -0.97 26.47
N LEU A 226 -8.88 -0.22 25.92
CA LEU A 226 -8.65 0.69 24.79
C LEU A 226 -7.46 1.65 25.03
N MET A 227 -7.32 2.14 26.25
CA MET A 227 -6.22 3.03 26.63
C MET A 227 -5.00 2.29 27.17
N SER A 228 -5.00 0.96 27.20
CA SER A 228 -3.81 0.18 27.56
C SER A 228 -2.71 0.47 26.57
N ARG A 229 -1.49 0.51 27.08
CA ARG A 229 -0.26 0.63 26.29
C ARG A 229 0.42 -0.71 26.11
N ASP A 230 -0.17 -1.74 26.66
CA ASP A 230 0.30 -3.10 26.59
C ASP A 230 -0.45 -3.77 25.43
N PHE A 231 0.31 -4.20 24.42
CA PHE A 231 -0.18 -4.86 23.22
C PHE A 231 0.39 -6.26 23.16
N GLU A 232 -0.44 -7.18 22.77
CA GLU A 232 -0.03 -8.54 22.43
C GLU A 232 -0.30 -8.79 20.96
N ASP A 233 0.74 -9.08 20.21
CA ASP A 233 0.64 -9.41 18.79
C ASP A 233 0.52 -10.92 18.61
N PHE A 234 -0.47 -11.37 17.83
CA PHE A 234 -0.68 -12.75 17.44
C PHE A 234 -0.63 -12.88 15.93
N ILE A 235 -0.05 -13.96 15.45
CA ILE A 235 -0.14 -14.35 14.05
C ILE A 235 -1.11 -15.52 13.90
N LEU A 236 -2.10 -15.34 13.03
CA LEU A 236 -3.10 -16.34 12.74
C LEU A 236 -2.92 -16.84 11.31
N GLY A 237 -2.89 -18.15 11.14
CA GLY A 237 -3.03 -18.80 9.84
C GLY A 237 -4.46 -19.25 9.64
N ILE A 238 -5.10 -18.83 8.56
CA ILE A 238 -6.45 -19.21 8.18
C ILE A 238 -6.38 -19.92 6.83
N ASP A 239 -6.96 -21.11 6.75
CA ASP A 239 -7.05 -21.87 5.51
C ASP A 239 -7.99 -21.16 4.53
N LEU A 240 -7.50 -20.86 3.33
CA LEU A 240 -8.24 -20.06 2.34
C LEU A 240 -9.48 -20.78 1.79
N ALA A 241 -9.46 -22.10 1.70
CA ALA A 241 -10.56 -22.87 1.15
C ALA A 241 -11.72 -22.98 2.15
N THR A 242 -11.42 -23.11 3.43
CA THR A 242 -12.41 -23.46 4.46
C THR A 242 -12.70 -22.34 5.46
N GLY A 243 -11.84 -21.32 5.56
CA GLY A 243 -11.91 -20.30 6.60
C GLY A 243 -11.57 -20.80 8.01
N LYS A 244 -11.06 -22.04 8.14
CA LYS A 244 -10.68 -22.60 9.43
C LYS A 244 -9.33 -22.03 9.88
N LYS A 245 -9.27 -21.67 11.16
CA LYS A 245 -8.02 -21.31 11.81
C LYS A 245 -7.13 -22.54 11.90
N VAL A 246 -5.92 -22.43 11.35
CA VAL A 246 -4.90 -23.50 11.38
C VAL A 246 -3.99 -23.33 12.59
N PHE A 247 -3.55 -22.10 12.85
CA PHE A 247 -2.74 -21.77 14.02
C PHE A 247 -3.07 -20.36 14.54
N ASN A 248 -2.70 -20.13 15.79
CA ASN A 248 -2.76 -18.81 16.45
C ASN A 248 -1.63 -18.73 17.46
N ASN A 249 -0.58 -18.00 17.09
CA ASN A 249 0.64 -17.94 17.87
C ASN A 249 0.92 -16.53 18.34
N ALA A 250 1.18 -16.35 19.63
CA ALA A 250 1.72 -15.12 20.14
C ALA A 250 3.09 -14.81 19.51
N VAL A 251 3.30 -13.57 19.12
CA VAL A 251 4.59 -13.08 18.60
C VAL A 251 5.45 -12.68 19.80
N GLU A 252 5.65 -13.61 20.73
CA GLU A 252 6.46 -13.38 21.92
C GLU A 252 7.93 -13.74 21.68
N ASP A 253 8.80 -13.08 22.40
CA ASP A 253 10.20 -13.41 22.50
C ASP A 253 10.69 -13.33 23.95
N LYS A 254 11.52 -14.30 24.36
CA LYS A 254 12.02 -14.37 25.74
C LYS A 254 12.99 -13.23 26.07
N LYS A 255 13.65 -12.68 25.06
CA LYS A 255 14.72 -11.70 25.20
C LYS A 255 14.29 -10.27 24.93
N TYR A 256 13.31 -10.09 24.03
CA TYR A 256 12.91 -8.78 23.51
C TYR A 256 11.40 -8.62 23.44
N ALA A 257 10.91 -7.42 23.61
CA ALA A 257 9.59 -7.05 23.13
C ALA A 257 9.66 -6.85 21.60
N VAL A 258 8.66 -7.32 20.87
CA VAL A 258 8.66 -7.30 19.40
C VAL A 258 7.37 -6.70 18.86
N SER A 259 7.44 -6.16 17.65
CA SER A 259 6.26 -5.67 16.92
C SER A 259 6.39 -5.97 15.44
N THR A 260 5.44 -6.72 14.93
CA THR A 260 5.36 -7.12 13.53
C THR A 260 5.06 -5.93 12.62
N LEU A 261 5.72 -5.86 11.47
CA LEU A 261 5.50 -4.84 10.45
C LEU A 261 4.96 -5.41 9.15
N ASN A 262 5.54 -6.52 8.68
CA ASN A 262 5.28 -7.04 7.34
C ASN A 262 5.55 -8.55 7.28
N ALA A 263 5.02 -9.19 6.22
CA ALA A 263 5.35 -10.58 5.92
C ALA A 263 5.51 -10.81 4.41
N ILE A 264 6.33 -11.78 4.06
CA ILE A 264 6.44 -12.33 2.71
C ILE A 264 5.81 -13.71 2.72
N ALA A 265 4.78 -13.90 1.88
CA ALA A 265 4.18 -15.19 1.65
C ALA A 265 5.01 -15.96 0.60
N ASN A 266 5.57 -17.10 0.97
CA ASN A 266 6.33 -17.93 0.06
C ASN A 266 5.41 -18.93 -0.68
N PRO A 267 5.73 -19.31 -1.94
CA PRO A 267 4.92 -20.27 -2.71
C PRO A 267 4.77 -21.64 -2.02
N GLY A 268 5.73 -22.03 -1.20
CA GLY A 268 5.70 -23.29 -0.41
C GLY A 268 4.69 -23.31 0.74
N GLY A 269 4.00 -22.18 0.99
CA GLY A 269 2.98 -22.07 2.02
C GLY A 269 3.48 -21.56 3.37
N ASP A 270 4.78 -21.36 3.52
CA ASP A 270 5.41 -20.71 4.68
C ASP A 270 5.42 -19.18 4.53
N PHE A 271 5.65 -18.50 5.63
CA PHE A 271 5.76 -17.05 5.68
C PHE A 271 7.08 -16.62 6.31
N GLN A 272 7.66 -15.55 5.77
CA GLN A 272 8.75 -14.82 6.44
C GLN A 272 8.17 -13.54 7.05
N ILE A 273 8.37 -13.35 8.34
CA ILE A 273 7.80 -12.25 9.13
C ILE A 273 8.91 -11.31 9.56
N PHE A 274 8.67 -10.02 9.47
CA PHE A 274 9.62 -8.96 9.76
C PHE A 274 9.00 -7.92 10.69
N GLY A 275 9.84 -7.31 11.51
CA GLY A 275 9.38 -6.27 12.41
C GLY A 275 10.51 -5.57 13.18
N LEU A 276 10.11 -4.84 14.20
CA LEU A 276 10.98 -4.11 15.10
C LEU A 276 11.08 -4.84 16.44
N PHE A 277 12.26 -4.86 17.04
CA PHE A 277 12.47 -5.36 18.40
C PHE A 277 12.90 -4.24 19.35
N PHE A 278 12.58 -4.41 20.62
CA PHE A 278 12.72 -3.42 21.68
C PHE A 278 13.32 -4.08 22.91
N GLU A 279 13.73 -3.27 23.91
CA GLU A 279 14.07 -3.82 25.22
C GLU A 279 12.93 -4.69 25.77
N LYS A 280 13.28 -5.73 26.50
CA LYS A 280 12.31 -6.59 27.17
C LYS A 280 11.43 -5.70 28.06
N ASP A 281 10.14 -5.99 28.11
CA ASP A 281 9.14 -5.25 28.88
C ASP A 281 8.91 -3.79 28.41
N ALA A 282 9.51 -3.41 27.28
CA ALA A 282 9.29 -2.08 26.71
C ALA A 282 7.89 -1.95 26.11
N LYS A 283 7.24 -0.80 26.35
CA LYS A 283 6.00 -0.43 25.67
C LYS A 283 6.29 -0.03 24.23
N THR A 284 6.11 -0.95 23.30
CA THR A 284 6.47 -0.78 21.86
C THR A 284 5.83 0.45 21.22
N SER A 285 4.69 0.93 21.76
CA SER A 285 4.03 2.16 21.28
C SER A 285 4.76 3.46 21.64
N LYS A 286 5.68 3.42 22.64
CA LYS A 286 6.42 4.59 23.14
C LYS A 286 7.92 4.44 23.07
N ALA A 287 8.41 3.22 23.21
CA ALA A 287 9.83 2.93 23.25
C ALA A 287 10.47 3.12 21.87
N SER A 288 11.77 3.39 21.90
CA SER A 288 12.61 3.31 20.70
C SER A 288 12.97 1.87 20.41
N SER A 289 12.93 1.48 19.14
CA SER A 289 13.36 0.14 18.72
C SER A 289 14.88 -0.01 18.81
N LEU A 290 15.33 -1.23 19.06
CA LEU A 290 16.74 -1.59 19.05
C LEU A 290 17.23 -2.05 17.67
N GLY A 291 16.31 -2.39 16.77
CA GLY A 291 16.63 -2.87 15.44
C GLY A 291 15.48 -3.58 14.76
N LEU A 292 15.83 -4.34 13.72
CA LEU A 292 14.93 -5.17 12.94
C LEU A 292 15.05 -6.64 13.34
N PHE A 293 13.95 -7.38 13.27
CA PHE A 293 13.96 -8.84 13.40
C PHE A 293 13.30 -9.52 12.20
N GLY A 294 13.68 -10.79 11.97
CA GLY A 294 13.04 -11.65 10.99
C GLY A 294 12.98 -13.10 11.49
N PHE A 295 11.91 -13.81 11.13
CA PHE A 295 11.76 -15.26 11.35
C PHE A 295 10.81 -15.85 10.31
N SER A 296 10.84 -17.19 10.18
CA SER A 296 9.90 -17.91 9.33
C SER A 296 8.85 -18.62 10.16
N VAL A 297 7.65 -18.74 9.59
CA VAL A 297 6.54 -19.53 10.14
C VAL A 297 6.17 -20.57 9.10
N ASP A 298 6.20 -21.84 9.48
CA ASP A 298 5.81 -22.93 8.59
C ASP A 298 4.28 -23.06 8.45
N THR A 299 3.83 -23.98 7.64
CA THR A 299 2.41 -24.24 7.36
C THR A 299 1.59 -24.71 8.57
N LEU A 300 2.24 -25.10 9.66
CA LEU A 300 1.63 -25.49 10.92
C LEU A 300 1.74 -24.41 11.99
N GLY A 301 2.30 -23.26 11.65
CA GLY A 301 2.49 -22.16 12.57
C GLY A 301 3.78 -22.23 13.40
N LYS A 302 4.65 -23.22 13.18
CA LYS A 302 5.89 -23.34 13.93
C LYS A 302 6.83 -22.19 13.57
N ILE A 303 7.22 -21.43 14.58
CA ILE A 303 8.14 -20.30 14.45
C ILE A 303 9.57 -20.83 14.52
N THR A 304 10.40 -20.43 13.55
CA THR A 304 11.84 -20.69 13.54
C THR A 304 12.59 -19.72 14.46
N THR A 305 13.89 -19.99 14.63
CA THR A 305 14.78 -19.08 15.37
C THR A 305 14.75 -17.68 14.75
N ARG A 306 14.55 -16.68 15.60
CA ARG A 306 14.56 -15.28 15.19
C ARG A 306 15.98 -14.78 14.99
N LYS A 307 16.15 -13.95 13.96
CA LYS A 307 17.35 -13.16 13.71
C LYS A 307 17.09 -11.70 14.05
N TYR A 308 18.08 -11.06 14.62
CA TYR A 308 18.02 -9.67 15.05
C TYR A 308 19.14 -8.87 14.41
N GLN A 309 18.80 -7.72 13.82
CA GLN A 309 19.74 -6.77 13.25
C GLN A 309 19.66 -5.47 14.05
N SER A 310 20.64 -5.26 14.91
CA SER A 310 20.67 -4.12 15.83
C SER A 310 21.08 -2.84 15.13
N TRP A 311 20.42 -1.73 15.43
CA TRP A 311 20.84 -0.41 14.97
C TRP A 311 22.29 -0.13 15.34
N ALA A 312 22.66 -0.36 16.60
CA ALA A 312 23.97 -0.03 17.13
C ALA A 312 25.11 -0.92 16.63
N LYS A 313 24.85 -2.17 16.28
CA LYS A 313 25.93 -3.14 15.95
C LYS A 313 25.97 -3.50 14.47
N ASP A 314 24.82 -3.64 13.85
CA ASP A 314 24.69 -4.19 12.50
C ASP A 314 24.43 -3.11 11.48
N VAL A 315 23.41 -2.28 11.68
CA VAL A 315 23.06 -1.19 10.77
C VAL A 315 24.08 -0.07 10.81
N SER A 316 24.69 0.20 11.97
CA SER A 316 25.75 1.22 12.13
C SER A 316 27.01 0.97 11.30
N LYS A 317 27.19 -0.24 10.79
CA LYS A 317 28.29 -0.56 9.85
C LYS A 317 28.09 0.09 8.48
N PHE A 318 26.86 0.40 8.12
CA PHE A 318 26.47 0.91 6.80
C PHE A 318 25.92 2.34 6.86
N LEU A 319 25.33 2.74 8.00
CA LEU A 319 24.61 3.98 8.15
C LEU A 319 24.90 4.61 9.53
N LYS A 320 25.09 5.92 9.60
CA LYS A 320 25.18 6.65 10.86
C LYS A 320 23.85 6.67 11.59
N VAL A 321 23.63 5.69 12.43
CA VAL A 321 22.40 5.48 13.19
C VAL A 321 22.71 5.36 14.68
N LYS A 322 21.88 6.00 15.52
CA LYS A 322 21.93 5.87 16.99
C LYS A 322 21.34 4.54 17.46
N ALA A 323 21.67 4.12 18.66
CA ALA A 323 21.16 2.87 19.24
C ALA A 323 19.62 2.80 19.32
N ASN A 324 18.93 3.93 19.34
CA ASN A 324 17.47 4.04 19.33
C ASN A 324 16.84 4.08 17.92
N GLY A 325 17.60 3.80 16.87
CA GLY A 325 17.14 3.81 15.48
C GLY A 325 17.03 5.21 14.86
N LYS A 326 17.44 6.27 15.57
CA LYS A 326 17.47 7.61 15.00
C LYS A 326 18.70 7.77 14.12
N ILE A 327 18.49 8.06 12.86
CA ILE A 327 19.54 8.43 11.93
C ILE A 327 20.05 9.82 12.31
N GLU A 328 21.38 10.01 12.37
CA GLU A 328 21.97 11.28 12.80
C GLU A 328 21.40 12.43 11.97
N ASP A 329 20.97 13.46 12.70
CA ASP A 329 20.40 14.72 12.19
C ASP A 329 19.10 14.60 11.35
N VAL A 330 18.57 13.39 11.13
CA VAL A 330 17.52 13.17 10.13
C VAL A 330 16.23 12.56 10.66
N GLY A 331 16.26 11.55 11.52
CA GLY A 331 14.98 11.02 12.07
C GLY A 331 14.92 9.50 12.15
N TYR A 332 13.75 8.94 11.84
CA TYR A 332 13.45 7.52 11.93
C TYR A 332 12.98 6.96 10.60
N LEU A 333 12.98 5.62 10.44
CA LEU A 333 12.52 4.93 9.26
C LEU A 333 11.13 4.31 9.50
N TYR A 334 10.26 4.41 8.50
CA TYR A 334 9.09 3.57 8.35
C TYR A 334 9.31 2.62 7.17
N PHE A 335 9.07 1.32 7.38
CA PHE A 335 9.25 0.31 6.34
C PHE A 335 7.91 -0.02 5.66
N HIS A 336 7.80 0.34 4.38
CA HIS A 336 6.60 0.17 3.58
C HIS A 336 6.42 -1.26 3.09
N LYS A 337 7.52 -1.90 2.64
CA LYS A 337 7.46 -3.19 1.98
C LYS A 337 8.73 -4.00 2.22
N PHE A 338 8.54 -5.30 2.35
CA PHE A 338 9.61 -6.28 2.22
C PHE A 338 9.38 -7.09 0.95
N VAL A 339 10.43 -7.31 0.16
CA VAL A 339 10.37 -8.11 -1.06
C VAL A 339 11.49 -9.14 -1.05
N LYS A 340 11.24 -10.29 -1.71
CA LYS A 340 12.21 -11.35 -1.86
C LYS A 340 12.45 -11.62 -3.34
N THR A 341 13.70 -11.59 -3.75
CA THR A 341 14.12 -11.87 -5.11
C THR A 341 14.35 -13.37 -5.34
N ALA A 342 14.47 -13.77 -6.61
CA ALA A 342 14.64 -15.16 -7.00
C ALA A 342 15.94 -15.79 -6.44
N ASP A 343 16.99 -14.99 -6.24
CA ASP A 343 18.24 -15.36 -5.58
C ASP A 343 18.15 -15.39 -4.04
N ASN A 344 16.94 -15.34 -3.50
CA ASN A 344 16.61 -15.37 -2.08
C ASN A 344 17.11 -14.18 -1.25
N LYS A 345 17.53 -13.10 -1.84
CA LYS A 345 17.77 -11.87 -1.10
C LYS A 345 16.47 -11.24 -0.65
N ILE A 346 16.50 -10.60 0.51
CA ILE A 346 15.37 -9.89 1.10
C ILE A 346 15.71 -8.42 1.13
N PHE A 347 14.79 -7.59 0.65
CA PHE A 347 14.94 -6.14 0.67
C PHE A 347 13.84 -5.50 1.49
N ALA A 348 14.23 -4.66 2.47
CA ALA A 348 13.29 -3.83 3.22
C ALA A 348 13.34 -2.40 2.68
N ILE A 349 12.20 -1.92 2.20
CA ILE A 349 12.05 -0.59 1.58
C ILE A 349 11.45 0.33 2.62
N GLY A 350 12.20 1.36 3.00
CA GLY A 350 11.82 2.31 4.03
C GLY A 350 11.91 3.75 3.55
N GLU A 351 11.21 4.61 4.26
CA GLU A 351 11.21 6.05 4.05
C GLU A 351 11.43 6.77 5.36
N GLN A 352 12.22 7.82 5.31
CA GLN A 352 12.63 8.56 6.48
C GLN A 352 11.62 9.63 6.86
N PHE A 353 11.38 9.77 8.16
CA PHE A 353 10.56 10.83 8.72
C PHE A 353 11.19 11.43 9.98
N LYS A 354 10.93 12.71 10.22
CA LYS A 354 11.35 13.40 11.45
C LYS A 354 10.36 14.45 11.89
N THR A 355 10.35 14.74 13.20
CA THR A 355 9.73 15.94 13.73
C THR A 355 10.64 17.15 13.49
N ASN A 356 10.09 18.23 12.95
CA ASN A 356 10.80 19.49 12.85
C ASN A 356 10.95 20.07 14.26
N THR A 357 12.12 19.87 14.86
CA THR A 357 12.47 20.41 16.18
C THR A 357 13.06 21.82 16.08
N GLY A 358 12.79 22.66 17.04
CA GLY A 358 13.32 24.03 17.11
C GLY A 358 12.19 25.07 17.27
N ALA A 359 12.13 26.04 16.37
CA ALA A 359 11.15 27.13 16.41
C ALA A 359 9.68 26.69 16.45
N SER A 360 9.37 25.48 15.92
CA SER A 360 8.00 24.94 15.92
C SER A 360 7.53 24.52 17.32
N ILE A 361 8.42 23.98 18.19
CA ILE A 361 8.07 23.64 19.59
C ILE A 361 7.84 24.92 20.38
N ALA A 362 8.72 25.92 20.23
CA ALA A 362 8.56 27.21 20.89
C ALA A 362 7.25 27.89 20.45
N LEU A 363 6.92 27.85 19.16
CA LEU A 363 5.68 28.41 18.61
C LEU A 363 4.45 27.64 19.11
N SER A 364 4.50 26.29 19.16
CA SER A 364 3.38 25.49 19.68
C SER A 364 3.10 25.73 21.17
N LEU A 365 4.15 25.96 21.95
CA LEU A 365 4.03 26.35 23.35
C LEU A 365 3.40 27.75 23.51
N LEU A 366 3.75 28.69 22.63
CA LEU A 366 3.18 30.03 22.62
C LEU A 366 1.73 30.08 22.12
N THR A 367 1.39 29.23 21.16
CA THR A 367 0.05 29.21 20.53
C THR A 367 -0.91 28.20 21.15
N GLN A 368 -0.48 27.43 22.16
CA GLN A 368 -1.20 26.29 22.74
C GLN A 368 -1.63 25.26 21.69
N SER A 369 -0.98 25.25 20.54
CA SER A 369 -1.25 24.31 19.46
C SER A 369 -0.61 22.95 19.77
N THR A 370 -1.40 21.89 19.73
CA THR A 370 -0.89 20.51 19.83
C THR A 370 -0.34 19.98 18.51
N ASN A 371 -0.33 20.79 17.45
CA ASN A 371 0.11 20.37 16.13
C ASN A 371 1.64 20.23 16.05
N GLN A 372 2.09 19.20 15.36
CA GLN A 372 3.51 18.92 15.10
C GLN A 372 3.82 19.03 13.61
N ASN A 373 4.91 19.71 13.28
CA ASN A 373 5.43 19.73 11.92
C ASN A 373 6.34 18.53 11.71
N MET A 374 6.01 17.73 10.71
CA MET A 374 6.76 16.56 10.31
C MET A 374 7.39 16.78 8.94
N SER A 375 8.48 16.10 8.66
CA SER A 375 9.01 15.98 7.31
C SER A 375 9.23 14.53 6.96
N ILE A 376 9.03 14.25 5.68
CA ILE A 376 9.34 12.99 5.02
C ILE A 376 10.56 13.27 4.14
N GLU A 377 11.54 12.39 4.18
CA GLU A 377 12.86 12.62 3.55
C GLU A 377 13.25 11.39 2.71
N ASP A 378 14.50 11.00 2.71
CA ASP A 378 15.07 10.03 1.79
C ASP A 378 14.48 8.62 1.85
N MET A 379 14.63 7.90 0.72
CA MET A 379 14.30 6.48 0.63
C MET A 379 15.50 5.62 1.01
N TYR A 380 15.24 4.53 1.71
CA TYR A 380 16.23 3.57 2.17
C TYR A 380 15.90 2.17 1.68
N VAL A 381 16.89 1.43 1.24
CA VAL A 381 16.75 0.02 0.90
C VAL A 381 17.80 -0.78 1.65
N PHE A 382 17.33 -1.64 2.55
CA PHE A 382 18.16 -2.58 3.31
C PHE A 382 18.19 -3.91 2.57
N GLU A 383 19.38 -4.45 2.29
CA GLU A 383 19.57 -5.74 1.65
C GLU A 383 20.01 -6.77 2.68
N PHE A 384 19.26 -7.87 2.79
CA PHE A 384 19.57 -9.01 3.65
C PHE A 384 19.76 -10.26 2.79
N ASP A 385 20.51 -11.22 3.30
CA ASP A 385 20.53 -12.57 2.75
C ASP A 385 19.27 -13.36 3.17
N ASN A 386 19.20 -14.61 2.72
CA ASN A 386 18.08 -15.51 3.02
C ASN A 386 17.94 -15.87 4.52
N THR A 387 18.97 -15.64 5.31
CA THR A 387 18.98 -15.86 6.77
C THR A 387 18.71 -14.58 7.56
N PHE A 388 18.36 -13.48 6.87
CA PHE A 388 18.11 -12.17 7.43
C PHE A 388 19.37 -11.51 8.06
N ASP A 389 20.56 -11.82 7.55
CA ASP A 389 21.79 -11.10 7.91
C ASP A 389 21.95 -9.88 6.99
N LEU A 390 22.10 -8.69 7.56
CA LEU A 390 22.21 -7.44 6.80
C LEU A 390 23.51 -7.40 6.00
N LYS A 391 23.41 -7.14 4.70
CA LYS A 391 24.52 -7.09 3.74
C LYS A 391 24.84 -5.69 3.24
N ASN A 392 23.81 -4.86 3.09
CA ASN A 392 23.99 -3.51 2.58
C ASN A 392 22.82 -2.59 2.99
N VAL A 393 23.08 -1.26 2.98
CA VAL A 393 22.05 -0.22 3.08
C VAL A 393 22.32 0.80 2.00
N SER A 394 21.37 1.00 1.11
CA SER A 394 21.41 2.02 0.05
C SER A 394 20.46 3.17 0.41
N VAL A 395 20.93 4.40 0.22
CA VAL A 395 20.17 5.63 0.46
C VAL A 395 19.95 6.34 -0.87
N PHE A 396 18.73 6.81 -1.09
CA PHE A 396 18.33 7.52 -2.30
C PHE A 396 17.72 8.85 -1.92
N ASP A 397 18.42 9.91 -2.32
CA ASP A 397 18.02 11.29 -2.03
C ASP A 397 16.72 11.64 -2.73
N LYS A 398 15.80 12.25 -2.00
CA LYS A 398 14.61 12.90 -2.55
C LYS A 398 14.38 14.26 -1.90
N SER A 399 13.49 15.03 -2.47
CA SER A 399 13.12 16.32 -1.91
C SER A 399 12.30 16.13 -0.64
N ARG A 400 12.49 17.04 0.29
CA ARG A 400 11.82 17.03 1.57
C ARG A 400 10.34 17.42 1.43
N SER A 401 9.44 16.53 1.78
CA SER A 401 8.02 16.82 1.99
C SER A 401 7.77 17.26 3.43
N SER A 402 6.85 18.19 3.65
CA SER A 402 6.52 18.70 4.98
C SER A 402 5.02 18.75 5.18
N LEU A 403 4.57 18.29 6.33
CA LEU A 403 3.17 18.27 6.71
C LEU A 403 3.01 18.64 8.19
N THR A 404 1.81 19.13 8.53
CA THR A 404 1.43 19.41 9.91
C THR A 404 0.40 18.38 10.34
N ILE A 405 0.67 17.68 11.45
CA ILE A 405 -0.20 16.67 12.02
C ILE A 405 -0.63 17.05 13.43
N PRO A 406 -1.77 16.55 13.94
CA PRO A 406 -2.10 16.65 15.35
C PRO A 406 -0.98 16.05 16.22
N GLY A 407 -0.73 16.62 17.36
CA GLY A 407 0.30 16.12 18.28
C GLY A 407 0.04 14.67 18.69
N ILE A 408 0.99 13.80 18.37
CA ILE A 408 0.92 12.38 18.70
C ILE A 408 1.79 12.11 19.92
N THR A 409 1.20 11.47 20.92
CA THR A 409 1.92 10.98 22.08
C THR A 409 2.36 9.54 21.85
N GLY A 410 3.48 9.33 21.19
CA GLY A 410 3.99 7.98 20.89
C GLY A 410 5.47 7.98 20.53
N GLY A 411 6.06 6.80 20.45
CA GLY A 411 7.41 6.59 19.92
C GLY A 411 7.44 6.64 18.39
N ALA A 412 8.63 6.45 17.82
CA ALA A 412 8.83 6.48 16.36
C ALA A 412 7.92 5.51 15.60
N ARG A 413 7.72 4.28 16.12
CA ARG A 413 6.81 3.29 15.52
C ARG A 413 5.38 3.83 15.38
N THR A 414 4.83 4.38 16.46
CA THR A 414 3.44 4.91 16.48
C THR A 414 3.31 6.09 15.53
N THR A 415 4.30 6.98 15.53
CA THR A 415 4.34 8.12 14.61
C THR A 415 4.40 7.66 13.15
N GLY A 416 5.28 6.71 12.81
CA GLY A 416 5.39 6.18 11.46
C GLY A 416 4.09 5.51 10.98
N LEU A 417 3.43 4.70 11.82
CA LEU A 417 2.12 4.13 11.51
C LEU A 417 1.05 5.19 11.27
N PHE A 418 1.03 6.23 12.11
CA PHE A 418 0.07 7.33 11.93
C PHE A 418 0.29 8.06 10.60
N LEU A 419 1.55 8.38 10.27
CA LEU A 419 1.91 8.99 8.98
C LEU A 419 1.50 8.11 7.80
N TYR A 420 1.68 6.80 7.91
CA TYR A 420 1.25 5.83 6.90
C TYR A 420 -0.26 5.87 6.68
N TYR A 421 -1.05 5.80 7.74
CA TYR A 421 -2.52 5.86 7.64
C TYR A 421 -3.04 7.23 7.17
N MET A 422 -2.27 8.29 7.36
CA MET A 422 -2.57 9.63 6.82
C MET A 422 -2.19 9.78 5.35
N GLY A 423 -1.58 8.77 4.72
CA GLY A 423 -1.06 8.87 3.35
C GLY A 423 0.05 9.91 3.20
N ALA A 424 0.85 10.12 4.27
CA ALA A 424 1.83 11.20 4.33
C ALA A 424 3.16 10.88 3.64
N PHE A 425 3.42 9.60 3.39
CA PHE A 425 4.63 9.15 2.72
C PHE A 425 4.55 9.32 1.21
N ASP A 426 5.70 9.55 0.58
CA ASP A 426 5.79 9.75 -0.87
C ASP A 426 5.93 8.41 -1.63
N TYR A 427 6.22 7.31 -0.92
CA TYR A 427 6.24 5.96 -1.47
C TYR A 427 4.89 5.61 -2.14
N SER A 428 4.94 5.11 -3.37
CA SER A 428 3.74 4.77 -4.15
C SER A 428 3.56 3.26 -4.34
N PHE A 429 4.62 2.55 -4.75
CA PHE A 429 4.55 1.11 -5.00
C PHE A 429 5.90 0.43 -5.05
N THR A 430 5.89 -0.90 -4.97
CA THR A 430 7.02 -1.76 -5.34
C THR A 430 6.52 -2.85 -6.28
N GLN A 431 7.15 -2.97 -7.44
CA GLN A 431 6.81 -3.93 -8.50
C GLN A 431 7.97 -4.88 -8.75
N LEU A 432 7.76 -6.19 -8.52
CA LEU A 432 8.70 -7.23 -8.92
C LEU A 432 8.50 -7.59 -10.41
N SER A 433 9.58 -8.02 -11.06
CA SER A 433 9.50 -8.69 -12.37
C SER A 433 8.85 -10.08 -12.26
N LYS A 434 8.38 -10.62 -13.38
CA LYS A 434 7.76 -11.96 -13.44
C LYS A 434 8.65 -13.04 -12.82
N ASP A 435 9.92 -13.03 -13.16
CA ASP A 435 10.94 -13.96 -12.68
C ASP A 435 11.51 -13.61 -11.31
N LYS A 436 11.05 -12.50 -10.69
CA LYS A 436 11.52 -11.95 -9.42
C LYS A 436 13.03 -11.63 -9.37
N SER A 437 13.70 -11.54 -10.53
CA SER A 437 15.12 -11.16 -10.59
C SER A 437 15.34 -9.66 -10.39
N LYS A 438 14.31 -8.85 -10.65
CA LYS A 438 14.36 -7.38 -10.64
C LYS A 438 13.15 -6.82 -9.91
N PHE A 439 13.29 -5.59 -9.39
CA PHE A 439 12.14 -4.84 -8.89
C PHE A 439 12.35 -3.33 -9.06
N SER A 440 11.24 -2.61 -9.08
CA SER A 440 11.20 -1.16 -9.13
C SER A 440 10.42 -0.61 -7.95
N ILE A 441 10.91 0.45 -7.32
CA ILE A 441 10.23 1.23 -6.30
C ILE A 441 9.83 2.55 -6.93
N GLY A 442 8.58 2.93 -6.82
CA GLY A 442 8.06 4.22 -7.28
C GLY A 442 7.70 5.13 -6.12
N PHE A 443 7.99 6.42 -6.25
CA PHE A 443 7.60 7.45 -5.29
C PHE A 443 7.31 8.78 -6.00
N VAL A 444 6.50 9.63 -5.37
CA VAL A 444 6.22 10.99 -5.86
C VAL A 444 7.05 11.96 -5.07
N ASP A 445 7.66 12.93 -5.74
CA ASP A 445 8.53 13.92 -5.13
C ASP A 445 8.16 15.33 -5.59
N TYR A 446 8.29 16.32 -4.73
CA TYR A 446 8.09 17.72 -5.08
C TYR A 446 9.32 18.55 -4.74
N ASP A 447 10.09 18.90 -5.76
CA ASP A 447 11.26 19.77 -5.58
C ASP A 447 10.84 21.23 -5.43
N LYS A 448 11.34 21.87 -4.37
CA LYS A 448 11.12 23.30 -4.06
C LYS A 448 12.31 24.16 -4.46
N THR A 449 13.39 23.58 -4.97
CA THR A 449 14.63 24.26 -5.29
C THR A 449 14.43 25.23 -6.47
N LYS A 450 14.98 26.44 -6.36
CA LYS A 450 14.90 27.42 -7.44
C LYS A 450 15.56 26.86 -8.71
N GLY A 451 14.81 26.83 -9.80
CA GLY A 451 15.24 26.30 -11.10
C GLY A 451 14.78 24.86 -11.39
N SER A 452 14.52 24.05 -10.37
CA SER A 452 14.00 22.69 -10.53
C SER A 452 12.59 22.48 -9.95
N LYS A 453 11.99 23.55 -9.43
CA LYS A 453 10.66 23.50 -8.78
C LYS A 453 9.63 22.78 -9.64
N GLY A 454 8.97 21.78 -9.04
CA GLY A 454 7.90 21.02 -9.70
C GLY A 454 7.74 19.63 -9.10
N TRP A 455 6.79 18.89 -9.64
CA TRP A 455 6.54 17.52 -9.32
C TRP A 455 7.48 16.59 -10.10
N TYR A 456 7.92 15.54 -9.42
CA TYR A 456 8.75 14.48 -9.97
C TYR A 456 8.16 13.13 -9.61
N PHE A 457 8.21 12.21 -10.55
CA PHE A 457 8.16 10.80 -10.25
C PHE A 457 9.59 10.28 -10.10
N GLY A 458 9.88 9.68 -8.95
CA GLY A 458 11.14 9.01 -8.69
C GLY A 458 10.99 7.51 -8.81
N SER A 459 11.99 6.85 -9.39
CA SER A 459 12.08 5.39 -9.40
C SER A 459 13.45 4.93 -8.93
N ILE A 460 13.45 3.83 -8.16
CA ILE A 460 14.64 3.11 -7.75
C ILE A 460 14.52 1.70 -8.31
N ASN A 461 15.43 1.31 -9.18
CA ASN A 461 15.36 0.06 -9.93
C ASN A 461 16.53 -0.84 -9.52
N TYR A 462 16.20 -2.06 -9.07
CA TYR A 462 17.18 -3.10 -8.77
C TYR A 462 17.23 -4.11 -9.91
N ALA A 463 18.42 -4.29 -10.48
CA ALA A 463 18.69 -5.30 -11.49
C ALA A 463 20.18 -5.71 -11.42
N ASP A 464 20.46 -6.99 -11.64
CA ASP A 464 21.82 -7.52 -11.73
C ASP A 464 22.73 -7.15 -10.54
N GLY A 465 22.14 -7.14 -9.32
CA GLY A 465 22.84 -6.82 -8.07
C GLY A 465 23.11 -5.32 -7.85
N LYS A 466 22.53 -4.43 -8.66
CA LYS A 466 22.78 -3.00 -8.61
C LYS A 466 21.49 -2.19 -8.56
N PHE A 467 21.56 -1.05 -7.91
CA PHE A 467 20.50 -0.05 -7.95
C PHE A 467 20.83 1.06 -8.96
N LYS A 468 19.78 1.50 -9.66
CA LYS A 468 19.77 2.75 -10.43
C LYS A 468 18.56 3.57 -10.01
N SER A 469 18.73 4.88 -9.84
CA SER A 469 17.63 5.79 -9.59
C SER A 469 17.41 6.71 -10.77
N ASP A 470 16.16 7.09 -10.99
CA ASP A 470 15.74 8.04 -12.02
C ASP A 470 14.66 8.96 -11.48
N LYS A 471 14.63 10.21 -11.99
CA LYS A 471 13.60 11.20 -11.65
C LYS A 471 13.06 11.83 -12.94
N ILE A 472 11.76 11.71 -13.15
CA ILE A 472 11.07 12.30 -14.29
C ILE A 472 10.28 13.49 -13.80
N LYS A 473 10.64 14.69 -14.30
CA LYS A 473 9.87 15.91 -14.02
C LYS A 473 8.59 15.90 -14.81
N TYR A 474 7.50 16.27 -14.17
CA TYR A 474 6.24 16.52 -14.85
C TYR A 474 5.55 17.75 -14.28
N ASP A 475 5.16 18.64 -15.18
CA ASP A 475 4.38 19.82 -14.83
C ASP A 475 2.90 19.50 -14.99
N THR A 476 2.15 19.58 -13.91
CA THR A 476 0.72 19.30 -13.93
C THR A 476 -0.09 20.42 -13.30
N LYS A 477 -1.29 20.68 -13.85
CA LYS A 477 -2.34 21.49 -13.26
C LYS A 477 -3.48 20.65 -12.70
N ALA A 478 -3.27 19.34 -12.61
CA ALA A 478 -4.25 18.40 -12.08
C ALA A 478 -4.62 18.74 -10.64
N THR A 479 -5.88 18.46 -10.29
CA THR A 479 -6.37 18.58 -8.91
C THR A 479 -5.76 17.52 -8.00
N SER A 480 -5.61 16.31 -8.53
CA SER A 480 -4.91 15.20 -7.89
C SER A 480 -4.19 14.35 -8.94
N GLN A 481 -3.14 13.67 -8.50
CA GLN A 481 -2.31 12.83 -9.34
C GLN A 481 -1.88 11.58 -8.58
N TYR A 482 -1.81 10.47 -9.30
CA TYR A 482 -1.44 9.18 -8.75
C TYR A 482 -0.53 8.45 -9.71
N VAL A 483 0.36 7.65 -9.15
CA VAL A 483 1.33 6.88 -9.92
C VAL A 483 1.11 5.40 -9.66
N TYR A 484 1.08 4.61 -10.72
CA TYR A 484 0.84 3.18 -10.69
C TYR A 484 1.95 2.43 -11.42
N PRO A 485 2.20 1.15 -11.09
CA PRO A 485 3.10 0.32 -11.86
C PRO A 485 2.72 0.35 -13.35
N GLY A 486 3.73 0.46 -14.22
CA GLY A 486 3.56 0.39 -15.67
C GLY A 486 3.99 -0.95 -16.25
N LYS A 487 3.80 -1.13 -17.58
CA LYS A 487 4.45 -2.21 -18.32
C LYS A 487 5.98 -2.11 -18.12
N PRO A 488 6.75 -3.18 -18.34
CA PRO A 488 8.21 -3.15 -18.15
C PRO A 488 8.87 -1.92 -18.77
N GLY A 489 9.67 -1.19 -18.00
CA GLY A 489 10.33 0.04 -18.41
C GLY A 489 9.46 1.30 -18.43
N TYR A 490 8.24 1.24 -17.88
CA TYR A 490 7.31 2.37 -17.83
C TYR A 490 6.65 2.49 -16.45
N VAL A 491 6.08 3.69 -16.23
CA VAL A 491 5.16 3.99 -15.13
C VAL A 491 3.88 4.59 -15.72
N MET A 492 2.73 4.31 -15.11
CA MET A 492 1.47 4.93 -15.49
C MET A 492 1.14 6.07 -14.52
N ILE A 493 0.97 7.27 -15.05
CA ILE A 493 0.55 8.46 -14.31
C ILE A 493 -0.92 8.73 -14.61
N SER A 494 -1.71 8.93 -13.56
CA SER A 494 -3.11 9.32 -13.64
C SER A 494 -3.28 10.72 -13.07
N GLU A 495 -3.84 11.63 -13.85
CA GLU A 495 -4.06 13.02 -13.49
C GLU A 495 -5.55 13.36 -13.55
N TYR A 496 -6.14 13.78 -12.44
CA TYR A 496 -7.53 14.20 -12.39
C TYR A 496 -7.68 15.71 -12.40
N PHE A 497 -8.37 16.22 -13.39
CA PHE A 497 -8.69 17.63 -13.59
C PHE A 497 -10.16 17.89 -13.24
N LYS A 498 -10.43 18.25 -12.00
CA LYS A 498 -11.79 18.40 -11.47
C LYS A 498 -12.60 19.46 -12.21
N LYS A 499 -11.98 20.58 -12.60
CA LYS A 499 -12.67 21.66 -13.33
C LYS A 499 -13.07 21.24 -14.74
N GLU A 500 -12.20 20.51 -15.43
CA GLU A 500 -12.42 19.97 -16.77
C GLU A 500 -13.23 18.66 -16.76
N LYS A 501 -13.48 18.09 -15.58
CA LYS A 501 -14.15 16.80 -15.39
C LYS A 501 -13.52 15.70 -16.23
N LYS A 502 -12.20 15.58 -16.18
CA LYS A 502 -11.45 14.57 -16.95
C LYS A 502 -10.37 13.89 -16.11
N ILE A 503 -10.05 12.65 -16.48
CA ILE A 503 -8.83 11.96 -16.07
C ILE A 503 -7.96 11.77 -17.29
N GLU A 504 -6.69 12.08 -17.18
CA GLU A 504 -5.67 11.77 -18.19
C GLU A 504 -4.75 10.68 -17.66
N PHE A 505 -4.57 9.62 -18.44
CA PHE A 505 -3.58 8.60 -18.21
C PHE A 505 -2.46 8.76 -19.21
N ARG A 506 -1.22 8.59 -18.75
CA ARG A 506 -0.06 8.55 -19.63
C ARG A 506 0.97 7.55 -19.14
N LEU A 507 1.67 6.96 -20.08
CA LEU A 507 2.82 6.11 -19.81
C LEU A 507 4.09 6.94 -19.96
N GLU A 508 4.86 7.00 -18.90
CA GLU A 508 6.19 7.62 -18.90
C GLU A 508 7.25 6.54 -18.92
N LYS A 509 8.20 6.67 -19.85
CA LYS A 509 9.33 5.74 -19.96
C LYS A 509 10.36 6.03 -18.88
N LEU A 510 10.79 4.98 -18.20
CA LEU A 510 11.88 5.06 -17.23
C LEU A 510 13.23 4.92 -17.94
N ASN A 511 14.22 5.72 -17.49
CA ASN A 511 15.56 5.70 -18.08
C ASN A 511 16.48 4.76 -17.28
N PHE A 512 16.47 3.45 -17.62
CA PHE A 512 17.40 2.45 -17.03
C PHE A 512 17.90 1.40 -18.03
#